data_5667580ec1758a59f26a74932ad5f37b
#
_entry.id   5667580ec1758a59f26a74932ad5f37b
#
_cell.length_a   1.000
_cell.length_b   1.000
_cell.length_c   1.000
_cell.angle_alpha   90.00
_cell.angle_beta   90.00
_cell.angle_gamma   90.00
#
_symmetry.space_group_name_H-M   'P 1'
#
loop_
_entity.id
_entity.type
_entity.pdbx_description
1 polymer ?
#
loop_
_entity_poly.entity_id
_entity_poly.type
_entity_poly.pdbx_seq_one_letter_code
_entity_poly.pdbx_strand_id
1 'polypeptide(L)'
;MIKKLDNGNIQEKVAVLDYIRKLGLQSYLPALTVYFGSNELSVRFSAVSAACWLSSDKSMMINPLCLLIDDYLTLPPLRGIEGIRKNQQTEMLVRLLGQCCSELTYPFAFISGLPEYLQIIFYAHYANTKTLPLLLSLMEKEELSRIAFVAVSLITGIDIDDKEYLLPAKDEKLPEITSRLNVFGTGIGMPDIHKVTSMCQQYRNEERLFLGKSVTASWCNTNFSDGSQL
;
A
#
# COMPACT_ATOMS: atom_id res chain seq x y z
N MET A 1 -19.34 22.23 9.47
CA MET A 1 -18.54 21.02 9.29
C MET A 1 -18.23 20.35 10.64
N ILE A 2 -17.56 21.01 11.59
CA ILE A 2 -17.22 20.46 12.92
C ILE A 2 -18.44 19.92 13.65
N LYS A 3 -19.56 20.64 13.70
CA LYS A 3 -20.81 20.16 14.33
C LYS A 3 -21.30 18.81 13.80
N LYS A 4 -21.03 18.47 12.54
CA LYS A 4 -21.37 17.15 11.96
C LYS A 4 -20.34 16.07 12.31
N LEU A 5 -19.09 16.43 12.55
CA LEU A 5 -18.10 15.51 13.11
C LEU A 5 -18.46 15.09 14.53
N ASP A 6 -18.89 16.05 15.37
CA ASP A 6 -19.21 15.78 16.78
C ASP A 6 -20.54 15.04 16.93
N ASN A 7 -21.59 15.52 16.28
CA ASN A 7 -22.98 15.09 16.51
C ASN A 7 -23.60 14.30 15.36
N GLY A 8 -22.88 14.11 14.26
CA GLY A 8 -23.38 13.36 13.11
C GLY A 8 -23.41 11.85 13.34
N ASN A 9 -24.22 11.15 12.54
CA ASN A 9 -24.16 9.70 12.46
C ASN A 9 -22.85 9.23 11.78
N ILE A 10 -22.59 7.93 11.77
CA ILE A 10 -21.37 7.32 11.22
C ILE A 10 -21.14 7.76 9.77
N GLN A 11 -22.18 7.72 8.92
CA GLN A 11 -22.07 8.07 7.50
C GLN A 11 -21.74 9.55 7.31
N GLU A 12 -22.36 10.44 8.09
CA GLU A 12 -22.05 11.86 8.06
C GLU A 12 -20.62 12.16 8.50
N LYS A 13 -20.13 11.48 9.54
CA LYS A 13 -18.74 11.62 10.00
C LYS A 13 -17.76 11.19 8.91
N VAL A 14 -17.96 10.01 8.33
CA VAL A 14 -17.14 9.50 7.21
C VAL A 14 -17.14 10.48 6.03
N ALA A 15 -18.31 10.96 5.63
CA ALA A 15 -18.44 11.91 4.52
C ALA A 15 -17.69 13.23 4.77
N VAL A 16 -17.74 13.75 6.01
CA VAL A 16 -17.02 14.97 6.38
C VAL A 16 -15.51 14.74 6.41
N LEU A 17 -15.05 13.60 6.94
CA LEU A 17 -13.62 13.23 6.97
C LEU A 17 -13.06 13.10 5.54
N ASP A 18 -13.79 12.44 4.66
CA ASP A 18 -13.41 12.31 3.24
C ASP A 18 -13.42 13.67 2.52
N TYR A 19 -14.36 14.55 2.86
CA TYR A 19 -14.40 15.90 2.31
C TYR A 19 -13.18 16.73 2.75
N ILE A 20 -12.81 16.67 4.06
CA ILE A 20 -11.61 17.32 4.60
C ILE A 20 -10.37 16.84 3.86
N ARG A 21 -10.25 15.52 3.64
CA ARG A 21 -9.15 14.92 2.87
C ARG A 21 -9.10 15.46 1.45
N LYS A 22 -10.21 15.39 0.71
CA LYS A 22 -10.29 15.80 -0.70
C LYS A 22 -9.95 17.27 -0.93
N LEU A 23 -10.30 18.13 0.02
CA LEU A 23 -10.00 19.56 -0.07
C LEU A 23 -8.65 19.96 0.55
N GLY A 24 -7.89 19.01 1.08
CA GLY A 24 -6.57 19.31 1.66
C GLY A 24 -6.62 20.26 2.87
N LEU A 25 -7.66 20.19 3.69
CA LEU A 25 -7.90 21.14 4.79
C LEU A 25 -7.00 20.87 6.00
N GLN A 26 -5.72 21.24 5.90
CA GLN A 26 -4.69 20.98 6.93
C GLN A 26 -5.06 21.52 8.32
N SER A 27 -5.78 22.63 8.40
CA SER A 27 -6.23 23.21 9.69
C SER A 27 -7.10 22.27 10.52
N TYR A 28 -7.67 21.24 9.92
CA TYR A 28 -8.49 20.24 10.60
C TYR A 28 -7.68 19.04 11.15
N LEU A 29 -6.39 18.93 10.86
CA LEU A 29 -5.57 17.81 11.30
C LEU A 29 -5.67 17.52 12.81
N PRO A 30 -5.62 18.52 13.72
CA PRO A 30 -5.79 18.27 15.17
C PRO A 30 -7.17 17.67 15.51
N ALA A 31 -8.22 18.06 14.80
CA ALA A 31 -9.55 17.51 15.02
C ALA A 31 -9.67 16.05 14.54
N LEU A 32 -8.92 15.65 13.51
CA LEU A 32 -8.93 14.27 13.00
C LEU A 32 -8.35 13.28 14.01
N THR A 33 -7.33 13.67 14.78
CA THR A 33 -6.65 12.78 15.73
C THR A 33 -7.58 12.26 16.82
N VAL A 34 -8.63 13.01 17.17
CA VAL A 34 -9.65 12.60 18.14
C VAL A 34 -10.38 11.34 17.67
N TYR A 35 -10.50 11.14 16.37
CA TYR A 35 -11.22 10.00 15.78
C TYR A 35 -10.35 8.76 15.55
N PHE A 36 -9.04 8.81 15.84
CA PHE A 36 -8.16 7.63 15.73
C PHE A 36 -8.53 6.53 16.73
N GLY A 37 -9.16 6.90 17.86
CA GLY A 37 -9.68 5.98 18.87
C GLY A 37 -11.18 5.71 18.77
N SER A 38 -11.85 6.11 17.68
CA SER A 38 -13.29 5.84 17.51
C SER A 38 -13.60 4.35 17.56
N ASN A 39 -14.69 3.95 18.21
CA ASN A 39 -15.17 2.56 18.19
C ASN A 39 -15.64 2.12 16.79
N GLU A 40 -15.98 3.08 15.94
CA GLU A 40 -16.44 2.84 14.57
C GLU A 40 -15.26 2.75 13.60
N LEU A 41 -15.00 1.54 13.11
CA LEU A 41 -13.83 1.25 12.27
C LEU A 41 -13.81 2.08 10.97
N SER A 42 -14.97 2.35 10.37
CA SER A 42 -15.08 3.19 9.18
C SER A 42 -14.72 4.66 9.44
N VAL A 43 -15.06 5.17 10.63
CA VAL A 43 -14.69 6.54 11.06
C VAL A 43 -13.18 6.60 11.30
N ARG A 44 -12.61 5.61 11.99
CA ARG A 44 -11.15 5.51 12.20
C ARG A 44 -10.40 5.45 10.87
N PHE A 45 -10.86 4.60 9.95
CA PHE A 45 -10.26 4.49 8.62
C PHE A 45 -10.24 5.83 7.89
N SER A 46 -11.38 6.53 7.82
CA SER A 46 -11.45 7.83 7.14
C SER A 46 -10.61 8.89 7.84
N ALA A 47 -10.57 8.91 9.18
CA ALA A 47 -9.77 9.87 9.94
C ALA A 47 -8.26 9.64 9.75
N VAL A 48 -7.78 8.40 9.90
CA VAL A 48 -6.36 8.05 9.73
C VAL A 48 -5.93 8.30 8.28
N SER A 49 -6.75 7.88 7.31
CA SER A 49 -6.46 8.13 5.90
C SER A 49 -6.38 9.63 5.58
N ALA A 50 -7.32 10.43 6.08
CA ALA A 50 -7.30 11.88 5.89
C ALA A 50 -6.04 12.52 6.54
N ALA A 51 -5.68 12.09 7.74
CA ALA A 51 -4.51 12.61 8.44
C ALA A 51 -3.20 12.24 7.73
N CYS A 52 -3.08 11.03 7.15
CA CYS A 52 -1.94 10.64 6.31
C CYS A 52 -1.74 11.60 5.12
N TRP A 53 -2.83 12.09 4.53
CA TRP A 53 -2.75 13.07 3.43
C TRP A 53 -2.34 14.45 3.91
N LEU A 54 -2.88 14.91 5.03
CA LEU A 54 -2.76 16.28 5.51
C LEU A 54 -1.49 16.52 6.32
N SER A 55 -0.96 15.48 6.98
CA SER A 55 0.23 15.63 7.83
C SER A 55 1.48 15.91 7.01
N SER A 56 2.22 16.94 7.39
CA SER A 56 3.57 17.20 6.89
C SER A 56 4.60 16.24 7.49
N ASP A 57 4.41 15.83 8.75
CA ASP A 57 5.21 14.80 9.40
C ASP A 57 4.51 13.44 9.30
N LYS A 58 4.95 12.66 8.32
CA LYS A 58 4.40 11.33 8.05
C LYS A 58 4.73 10.32 9.15
N SER A 59 5.80 10.53 9.93
CA SER A 59 6.23 9.60 10.97
C SER A 59 5.19 9.45 12.09
N MET A 60 4.44 10.51 12.38
CA MET A 60 3.35 10.50 13.35
C MET A 60 2.21 9.53 13.00
N MET A 61 2.09 9.17 11.72
CA MET A 61 1.01 8.31 11.24
C MET A 61 1.34 6.82 11.33
N ILE A 62 2.59 6.45 11.58
CA ILE A 62 3.03 5.04 11.56
C ILE A 62 2.29 4.22 12.62
N ASN A 63 2.29 4.68 13.88
CA ASN A 63 1.62 3.95 14.96
C ASN A 63 0.08 3.86 14.76
N PRO A 64 -0.64 4.96 14.45
CA PRO A 64 -2.07 4.86 14.11
C PRO A 64 -2.37 3.90 12.96
N LEU A 65 -1.52 3.85 11.93
CA LEU A 65 -1.68 2.92 10.81
C LEU A 65 -1.45 1.48 11.24
N CYS A 66 -0.38 1.18 11.99
CA CYS A 66 -0.11 -0.18 12.49
C CYS A 66 -1.27 -0.70 13.34
N LEU A 67 -1.77 0.10 14.30
CA LEU A 67 -2.91 -0.27 15.14
C LEU A 67 -4.17 -0.53 14.31
N LEU A 68 -4.45 0.32 13.34
CA LEU A 68 -5.63 0.17 12.51
C LEU A 68 -5.53 -1.04 11.57
N ILE A 69 -4.36 -1.33 11.01
CA ILE A 69 -4.13 -2.55 10.21
C ILE A 69 -4.35 -3.79 11.06
N ASP A 70 -3.83 -3.81 12.29
CA ASP A 70 -4.01 -4.93 13.22
C ASP A 70 -5.49 -5.18 13.54
N ASP A 71 -6.25 -4.12 13.81
CA ASP A 71 -7.69 -4.21 14.02
C ASP A 71 -8.41 -4.82 12.79
N TYR A 72 -8.01 -4.41 11.57
CA TYR A 72 -8.59 -4.99 10.35
C TYR A 72 -8.23 -6.46 10.16
N LEU A 73 -7.01 -6.87 10.52
CA LEU A 73 -6.55 -8.24 10.40
C LEU A 73 -7.22 -9.16 11.42
N THR A 74 -7.51 -8.66 12.63
CA THR A 74 -8.19 -9.43 13.70
C THR A 74 -9.69 -9.59 13.49
N LEU A 75 -10.31 -8.81 12.59
CA LEU A 75 -11.72 -9.00 12.25
C LEU A 75 -11.99 -10.41 11.71
N PRO A 76 -13.12 -11.01 12.08
CA PRO A 76 -13.52 -12.31 11.54
C PRO A 76 -13.62 -12.27 10.01
N PRO A 77 -13.47 -13.42 9.34
CA PRO A 77 -13.63 -13.50 7.90
C PRO A 77 -15.02 -13.02 7.47
N LEU A 78 -15.07 -11.95 6.68
CA LEU A 78 -16.29 -11.43 6.09
C LEU A 78 -16.46 -11.99 4.68
N ARG A 79 -17.71 -12.21 4.26
CA ARG A 79 -18.05 -12.74 2.93
C ARG A 79 -18.65 -11.65 2.05
N GLY A 80 -18.62 -11.87 0.73
CA GLY A 80 -19.25 -10.96 -0.24
C GLY A 80 -18.59 -9.56 -0.27
N ILE A 81 -19.41 -8.55 -0.49
CA ILE A 81 -18.97 -7.16 -0.67
C ILE A 81 -18.22 -6.62 0.56
N GLU A 82 -18.66 -7.00 1.77
CA GLU A 82 -18.00 -6.54 3.01
C GLU A 82 -16.58 -7.12 3.14
N GLY A 83 -16.41 -8.40 2.78
CA GLY A 83 -15.08 -9.01 2.75
C GLY A 83 -14.15 -8.33 1.73
N ILE A 84 -14.66 -8.03 0.54
CA ILE A 84 -13.90 -7.29 -0.49
C ILE A 84 -13.50 -5.91 0.03
N ARG A 85 -14.46 -5.16 0.61
CA ARG A 85 -14.21 -3.83 1.17
C ARG A 85 -13.15 -3.87 2.28
N LYS A 86 -13.31 -4.78 3.25
CA LYS A 86 -12.33 -4.98 4.33
C LYS A 86 -10.92 -5.13 3.76
N ASN A 87 -10.78 -6.03 2.81
CA ASN A 87 -9.48 -6.33 2.23
C ASN A 87 -8.89 -5.10 1.47
N GLN A 88 -9.70 -4.41 0.66
CA GLN A 88 -9.26 -3.19 -0.04
C GLN A 88 -8.84 -2.09 0.94
N GLN A 89 -9.55 -1.93 2.05
CA GLN A 89 -9.20 -0.98 3.09
C GLN A 89 -7.88 -1.38 3.78
N THR A 90 -7.69 -2.68 4.10
CA THR A 90 -6.43 -3.17 4.68
C THR A 90 -5.25 -2.90 3.73
N GLU A 91 -5.39 -3.22 2.46
CA GLU A 91 -4.36 -2.95 1.45
C GLU A 91 -4.04 -1.45 1.33
N MET A 92 -5.07 -0.60 1.32
CA MET A 92 -4.89 0.86 1.30
C MET A 92 -4.10 1.36 2.52
N LEU A 93 -4.42 0.85 3.72
CA LEU A 93 -3.69 1.21 4.94
C LEU A 93 -2.22 0.76 4.88
N VAL A 94 -1.94 -0.43 4.35
CA VAL A 94 -0.58 -0.93 4.17
C VAL A 94 0.20 -0.08 3.16
N ARG A 95 -0.43 0.36 2.07
CA ARG A 95 0.16 1.31 1.10
C ARG A 95 0.51 2.63 1.78
N LEU A 96 -0.42 3.21 2.54
CA LEU A 96 -0.19 4.43 3.29
C LEU A 96 0.95 4.28 4.30
N LEU A 97 1.03 3.13 4.99
CA LEU A 97 2.13 2.83 5.91
C LEU A 97 3.47 2.84 5.18
N GLY A 98 3.60 2.18 4.03
CA GLY A 98 4.82 2.21 3.21
C GLY A 98 5.23 3.62 2.81
N GLN A 99 4.26 4.45 2.42
CA GLN A 99 4.51 5.84 2.04
C GLN A 99 4.92 6.73 3.22
N CYS A 100 4.39 6.46 4.43
CA CYS A 100 4.70 7.22 5.64
C CYS A 100 6.04 6.84 6.28
N CYS A 101 6.55 5.64 6.00
CA CYS A 101 7.81 5.16 6.57
C CYS A 101 9.03 5.83 5.94
N SER A 102 10.06 6.03 6.77
CA SER A 102 11.43 6.33 6.37
C SER A 102 12.35 5.24 6.95
N GLU A 103 13.65 5.29 6.64
CA GLU A 103 14.61 4.34 7.21
C GLU A 103 14.66 4.38 8.74
N LEU A 104 14.53 5.57 9.31
CA LEU A 104 14.56 5.78 10.76
C LEU A 104 13.29 5.30 11.46
N THR A 105 12.17 5.20 10.73
CA THR A 105 10.85 4.92 11.28
C THR A 105 10.25 3.60 10.80
N TYR A 106 11.08 2.73 10.21
CA TYR A 106 10.66 1.45 9.64
C TYR A 106 10.17 0.47 10.74
N PRO A 107 8.91 0.05 10.75
CA PRO A 107 8.35 -0.82 11.77
C PRO A 107 8.61 -2.31 11.46
N PHE A 108 9.87 -2.74 11.47
CA PHE A 108 10.30 -4.06 11.00
C PHE A 108 9.52 -5.22 11.63
N ALA A 109 9.38 -5.24 12.96
CA ALA A 109 8.69 -6.32 13.66
C ALA A 109 7.21 -6.43 13.24
N PHE A 110 6.55 -5.29 13.00
CA PHE A 110 5.17 -5.27 12.53
C PHE A 110 5.06 -5.81 11.11
N ILE A 111 5.92 -5.32 10.19
CA ILE A 111 5.88 -5.73 8.78
C ILE A 111 6.18 -7.22 8.62
N SER A 112 7.16 -7.76 9.34
CA SER A 112 7.49 -9.19 9.28
C SER A 112 6.37 -10.10 9.80
N GLY A 113 5.46 -9.59 10.62
CA GLY A 113 4.26 -10.30 11.09
C GLY A 113 3.08 -10.26 10.13
N LEU A 114 3.10 -9.43 9.08
CA LEU A 114 2.03 -9.35 8.10
C LEU A 114 2.00 -10.58 7.18
N PRO A 115 0.83 -10.94 6.62
CA PRO A 115 0.75 -11.86 5.48
C PRO A 115 1.68 -11.42 4.34
N GLU A 116 2.35 -12.36 3.69
CA GLU A 116 3.39 -12.07 2.69
C GLU A 116 2.93 -11.15 1.55
N TYR A 117 1.70 -11.31 1.08
CA TYR A 117 1.15 -10.43 0.03
C TYR A 117 1.01 -8.96 0.51
N LEU A 118 0.72 -8.72 1.80
CA LEU A 118 0.70 -7.39 2.38
C LEU A 118 2.13 -6.84 2.59
N GLN A 119 3.09 -7.70 2.91
CA GLN A 119 4.50 -7.30 2.93
C GLN A 119 4.94 -6.81 1.55
N ILE A 120 4.56 -7.52 0.47
CA ILE A 120 4.87 -7.09 -0.91
C ILE A 120 4.26 -5.73 -1.20
N ILE A 121 2.98 -5.51 -0.83
CA ILE A 121 2.31 -4.21 -1.00
C ILE A 121 3.05 -3.11 -0.21
N PHE A 122 3.45 -3.40 1.02
CA PHE A 122 4.25 -2.48 1.82
C PHE A 122 5.56 -2.12 1.13
N TYR A 123 6.35 -3.12 0.70
CA TYR A 123 7.66 -2.90 0.07
C TYR A 123 7.53 -2.08 -1.22
N ALA A 124 6.51 -2.35 -2.04
CA ALA A 124 6.23 -1.58 -3.25
C ALA A 124 6.04 -0.08 -2.96
N HIS A 125 5.35 0.27 -1.87
CA HIS A 125 5.04 1.65 -1.50
C HIS A 125 6.07 2.30 -0.56
N TYR A 126 6.83 1.50 0.20
CA TYR A 126 8.03 1.95 0.89
C TYR A 126 9.11 2.36 -0.12
N ALA A 127 9.11 1.68 -1.28
CA ALA A 127 9.87 2.06 -2.48
C ALA A 127 11.38 2.23 -2.24
N ASN A 128 11.97 1.46 -1.32
CA ASN A 128 13.41 1.49 -1.04
C ASN A 128 14.09 0.29 -1.68
N THR A 129 15.17 0.53 -2.44
CA THR A 129 15.91 -0.49 -3.17
C THR A 129 16.50 -1.60 -2.27
N LYS A 130 16.73 -1.32 -0.99
CA LYS A 130 17.15 -2.35 -0.02
C LYS A 130 16.12 -3.45 0.21
N THR A 131 14.85 -3.24 -0.18
CA THR A 131 13.81 -4.27 -0.11
C THR A 131 13.77 -5.19 -1.33
N LEU A 132 14.51 -4.87 -2.40
CA LEU A 132 14.57 -5.71 -3.60
C LEU A 132 14.97 -7.15 -3.32
N PRO A 133 16.00 -7.47 -2.49
CA PRO A 133 16.33 -8.85 -2.18
C PRO A 133 15.17 -9.62 -1.52
N LEU A 134 14.36 -8.94 -0.67
CA LEU A 134 13.19 -9.55 -0.05
C LEU A 134 12.09 -9.82 -1.09
N LEU A 135 11.84 -8.88 -1.99
CA LEU A 135 10.88 -9.06 -3.08
C LEU A 135 11.30 -10.17 -4.04
N LEU A 136 12.61 -10.27 -4.35
CA LEU A 136 13.14 -11.36 -5.17
C LEU A 136 12.95 -12.73 -4.51
N SER A 137 13.18 -12.85 -3.20
CA SER A 137 12.92 -14.09 -2.46
C SER A 137 11.43 -14.47 -2.43
N LEU A 138 10.54 -13.48 -2.35
CA LEU A 138 9.09 -13.71 -2.44
C LEU A 138 8.65 -14.07 -3.85
N MET A 139 9.38 -13.61 -4.87
CA MET A 139 9.14 -13.95 -6.27
C MET A 139 9.44 -15.44 -6.58
N GLU A 140 10.27 -16.12 -5.78
CA GLU A 140 10.51 -17.55 -5.88
C GLU A 140 9.27 -18.40 -5.57
N LYS A 141 8.29 -17.84 -4.87
CA LYS A 141 7.00 -18.49 -4.57
C LYS A 141 6.03 -18.26 -5.72
N GLU A 142 5.60 -19.33 -6.37
CA GLU A 142 4.77 -19.26 -7.58
C GLU A 142 3.52 -18.38 -7.41
N GLU A 143 2.82 -18.52 -6.28
CA GLU A 143 1.62 -17.75 -5.96
C GLU A 143 1.87 -16.25 -5.72
N LEU A 144 3.09 -15.88 -5.34
CA LEU A 144 3.48 -14.50 -5.06
C LEU A 144 4.31 -13.87 -6.18
N SER A 145 4.82 -14.69 -7.09
CA SER A 145 5.79 -14.31 -8.11
C SER A 145 5.37 -13.07 -8.91
N ARG A 146 4.15 -13.06 -9.42
CA ARG A 146 3.64 -11.96 -10.24
C ARG A 146 3.44 -10.67 -9.44
N ILE A 147 2.86 -10.75 -8.23
CA ILE A 147 2.67 -9.56 -7.40
C ILE A 147 4.01 -8.99 -6.91
N ALA A 148 4.98 -9.86 -6.60
CA ALA A 148 6.33 -9.44 -6.24
C ALA A 148 7.04 -8.77 -7.43
N PHE A 149 6.85 -9.28 -8.66
CA PHE A 149 7.37 -8.65 -9.87
C PHE A 149 6.76 -7.26 -10.10
N VAL A 150 5.44 -7.10 -9.90
CA VAL A 150 4.80 -5.76 -9.94
C VAL A 150 5.44 -4.82 -8.92
N ALA A 151 5.72 -5.29 -7.70
CA ALA A 151 6.38 -4.47 -6.70
C ALA A 151 7.81 -4.06 -7.10
N VAL A 152 8.58 -4.98 -7.69
CA VAL A 152 9.90 -4.69 -8.25
C VAL A 152 9.79 -3.65 -9.37
N SER A 153 8.83 -3.81 -10.28
CA SER A 153 8.56 -2.87 -11.37
C SER A 153 8.22 -1.47 -10.84
N LEU A 154 7.38 -1.36 -9.82
CA LEU A 154 7.04 -0.07 -9.19
C LEU A 154 8.27 0.63 -8.60
N ILE A 155 9.24 -0.11 -8.07
CA ILE A 155 10.48 0.47 -7.52
C ILE A 155 11.42 0.85 -8.65
N THR A 156 11.68 -0.08 -9.57
CA THR A 156 12.76 0.04 -10.56
C THR A 156 12.36 0.76 -11.85
N GLY A 157 11.05 0.81 -12.14
CA GLY A 157 10.54 1.36 -13.40
C GLY A 157 10.61 0.41 -14.58
N ILE A 158 10.87 -0.89 -14.35
CA ILE A 158 10.79 -1.90 -15.41
C ILE A 158 9.36 -2.02 -15.90
N ASP A 159 9.20 -2.13 -17.21
CA ASP A 159 7.91 -2.44 -17.80
C ASP A 159 7.50 -3.90 -17.48
N ILE A 160 6.33 -4.07 -16.87
CA ILE A 160 5.79 -5.40 -16.52
C ILE A 160 5.45 -6.26 -17.73
N ASP A 161 5.27 -5.64 -18.89
CA ASP A 161 4.96 -6.31 -20.15
C ASP A 161 6.21 -6.57 -21.00
N ASP A 162 7.40 -6.18 -20.53
CA ASP A 162 8.65 -6.40 -21.24
C ASP A 162 8.99 -7.89 -21.28
N LYS A 163 8.93 -8.44 -22.50
CA LYS A 163 9.23 -9.86 -22.77
C LYS A 163 10.64 -10.29 -22.38
N GLU A 164 11.56 -9.35 -22.21
CA GLU A 164 12.90 -9.65 -21.73
C GLU A 164 12.86 -10.26 -20.33
N TYR A 165 11.96 -9.78 -19.46
CA TYR A 165 11.86 -10.21 -18.05
C TYR A 165 10.79 -11.28 -17.82
N LEU A 166 10.13 -11.73 -18.89
CA LEU A 166 9.06 -12.74 -18.78
C LEU A 166 9.54 -14.09 -19.31
N LEU A 167 9.03 -15.16 -18.70
CA LEU A 167 9.16 -16.50 -19.24
C LEU A 167 8.28 -16.62 -20.49
N PRO A 168 8.68 -17.46 -21.48
CA PRO A 168 7.84 -17.76 -22.63
C PRO A 168 6.46 -18.24 -22.14
N ALA A 169 5.40 -17.70 -22.75
CA ALA A 169 4.05 -18.14 -22.45
C ALA A 169 3.94 -19.65 -22.72
N LYS A 170 3.75 -20.44 -21.68
CA LYS A 170 3.28 -21.80 -21.83
C LYS A 170 1.79 -21.72 -22.16
N ASP A 171 1.29 -22.65 -23.02
CA ASP A 171 -0.14 -22.83 -23.28
C ASP A 171 -0.90 -23.35 -22.04
N GLU A 172 -0.64 -22.72 -20.90
CA GLU A 172 -1.30 -23.02 -19.65
C GLU A 172 -2.68 -22.35 -19.67
N LYS A 173 -3.73 -23.17 -19.57
CA LYS A 173 -5.04 -22.69 -19.19
C LYS A 173 -4.83 -21.82 -17.93
N LEU A 174 -5.17 -20.54 -18.04
CA LEU A 174 -5.17 -19.63 -16.88
C LEU A 174 -5.79 -20.37 -15.70
N PRO A 175 -5.07 -20.53 -14.58
CA PRO A 175 -5.65 -21.19 -13.41
C PRO A 175 -6.94 -20.48 -13.06
N GLU A 176 -7.98 -21.27 -12.74
CA GLU A 176 -9.24 -20.73 -12.27
C GLU A 176 -8.92 -19.70 -11.17
N ILE A 177 -9.48 -18.49 -11.26
CA ILE A 177 -9.23 -17.40 -10.32
C ILE A 177 -9.84 -17.82 -8.98
N THR A 178 -9.14 -18.66 -8.25
CA THR A 178 -9.58 -19.18 -6.95
C THR A 178 -9.04 -18.39 -5.77
N SER A 179 -8.00 -17.60 -6.00
CA SER A 179 -7.39 -16.77 -4.96
C SER A 179 -7.33 -15.30 -5.36
N ARG A 180 -7.40 -14.44 -4.36
CA ARG A 180 -7.32 -13.00 -4.51
C ARG A 180 -5.95 -12.52 -5.04
N LEU A 181 -4.89 -13.27 -4.77
CA LEU A 181 -3.55 -13.03 -5.25
C LEU A 181 -3.48 -13.09 -6.78
N ASN A 182 -4.31 -13.94 -7.40
CA ASN A 182 -4.39 -14.04 -8.84
C ASN A 182 -5.00 -12.79 -9.50
N VAL A 183 -5.80 -12.00 -8.77
CA VAL A 183 -6.40 -10.77 -9.31
C VAL A 183 -5.34 -9.70 -9.56
N PHE A 184 -4.35 -9.55 -8.67
CA PHE A 184 -3.27 -8.57 -8.84
C PHE A 184 -2.27 -8.92 -9.94
N GLY A 185 -2.20 -10.17 -10.35
CA GLY A 185 -1.31 -10.65 -11.39
C GLY A 185 -2.03 -11.13 -12.67
N THR A 186 -3.36 -10.97 -12.76
CA THR A 186 -4.09 -11.36 -13.98
C THR A 186 -3.66 -10.49 -15.15
N GLY A 187 -3.20 -11.16 -16.22
CA GLY A 187 -2.70 -10.51 -17.43
C GLY A 187 -1.19 -10.29 -17.46
N ILE A 188 -0.48 -10.46 -16.33
CA ILE A 188 0.98 -10.37 -16.31
C ILE A 188 1.57 -11.76 -16.53
N GLY A 189 2.54 -11.87 -17.42
CA GLY A 189 3.31 -13.09 -17.62
C GLY A 189 4.09 -13.53 -16.38
N MET A 190 4.52 -14.78 -16.31
CA MET A 190 5.41 -15.23 -15.24
C MET A 190 6.79 -14.59 -15.41
N PRO A 191 7.34 -13.94 -14.35
CA PRO A 191 8.65 -13.32 -14.45
C PRO A 191 9.77 -14.36 -14.54
N ASP A 192 10.80 -14.03 -15.32
CA ASP A 192 12.09 -14.73 -15.30
C ASP A 192 12.92 -14.21 -14.14
N ILE A 193 12.90 -14.92 -13.02
CA ILE A 193 13.54 -14.51 -11.78
C ILE A 193 15.04 -14.24 -11.96
N HIS A 194 15.73 -15.03 -12.79
CA HIS A 194 17.16 -14.86 -13.03
C HIS A 194 17.46 -13.53 -13.71
N LYS A 195 16.69 -13.17 -14.73
CA LYS A 195 16.86 -11.91 -15.45
C LYS A 195 16.49 -10.71 -14.59
N VAL A 196 15.36 -10.80 -13.85
CA VAL A 196 14.96 -9.75 -12.91
C VAL A 196 16.02 -9.56 -11.81
N THR A 197 16.56 -10.66 -11.24
CA THR A 197 17.64 -10.60 -10.25
C THR A 197 18.90 -9.94 -10.80
N SER A 198 19.31 -10.32 -12.02
CA SER A 198 20.47 -9.73 -12.68
C SER A 198 20.31 -8.21 -12.87
N MET A 199 19.13 -7.80 -13.32
CA MET A 199 18.79 -6.38 -13.50
C MET A 199 18.79 -5.63 -12.16
N CYS A 200 18.26 -6.22 -11.07
CA CYS A 200 18.22 -5.59 -9.75
C CYS A 200 19.62 -5.35 -9.16
N GLN A 201 20.67 -6.04 -9.63
CA GLN A 201 22.05 -5.83 -9.16
C GLN A 201 22.59 -4.43 -9.41
N GLN A 202 22.04 -3.67 -10.36
CA GLN A 202 22.43 -2.28 -10.60
C GLN A 202 21.96 -1.33 -9.48
N TYR A 203 20.93 -1.71 -8.73
CA TYR A 203 20.36 -0.92 -7.62
C TYR A 203 21.03 -1.28 -6.28
N ARG A 204 22.35 -1.02 -6.18
CA ARG A 204 23.13 -1.35 -4.96
C ARG A 204 23.08 -0.26 -3.88
N ASN A 205 22.69 0.95 -4.26
CA ASN A 205 22.58 2.07 -3.33
C ASN A 205 21.23 2.00 -2.62
N GLU A 206 21.21 2.30 -1.32
CA GLU A 206 19.97 2.39 -0.55
C GLU A 206 19.23 3.69 -0.93
N GLU A 207 18.39 3.62 -1.94
CA GLU A 207 17.64 4.75 -2.46
C GLU A 207 16.14 4.46 -2.43
N ARG A 208 15.35 5.50 -2.23
CA ARG A 208 13.91 5.43 -2.47
C ARG A 208 13.64 5.78 -3.92
N LEU A 209 13.13 4.79 -4.65
CA LEU A 209 12.78 4.93 -6.07
C LEU A 209 11.31 4.57 -6.29
N PHE A 210 10.64 5.36 -7.11
CA PHE A 210 9.32 5.01 -7.62
C PHE A 210 9.34 5.15 -9.14
N LEU A 211 9.01 4.07 -9.83
CA LEU A 211 9.15 3.95 -11.29
C LEU A 211 10.56 4.36 -11.77
N GLY A 212 11.60 3.91 -11.07
CA GLY A 212 12.98 4.21 -11.38
C GLY A 212 13.44 5.64 -11.11
N LYS A 213 12.60 6.48 -10.53
CA LYS A 213 12.92 7.89 -10.21
C LYS A 213 13.09 8.07 -8.71
N SER A 214 14.12 8.83 -8.30
CA SER A 214 14.35 9.15 -6.90
C SER A 214 13.14 9.85 -6.27
N VAL A 215 12.67 9.32 -5.14
CA VAL A 215 11.56 9.90 -4.37
C VAL A 215 12.11 10.98 -3.46
N THR A 216 11.88 12.24 -3.82
CA THR A 216 12.17 13.38 -2.94
C THR A 216 11.00 13.67 -2.01
N ALA A 217 11.24 14.35 -0.89
CA ALA A 217 10.19 14.75 0.05
C ALA A 217 9.07 15.58 -0.61
N SER A 218 9.37 16.35 -1.65
CA SER A 218 8.39 17.12 -2.42
C SER A 218 7.50 16.24 -3.29
N TRP A 219 7.99 15.10 -3.76
CA TRP A 219 7.24 14.17 -4.60
C TRP A 219 6.04 13.56 -3.86
N CYS A 220 6.21 13.25 -2.57
CA CYS A 220 5.11 12.76 -1.73
C CYS A 220 3.95 13.78 -1.60
N ASN A 221 4.23 15.08 -1.74
CA ASN A 221 3.23 16.13 -1.59
C ASN A 221 2.52 16.48 -2.91
N THR A 222 3.15 16.27 -4.08
CA THR A 222 2.61 16.68 -5.37
C THR A 222 1.83 15.60 -6.10
N ASN A 223 2.22 14.33 -6.00
CA ASN A 223 1.54 13.24 -6.73
C ASN A 223 0.29 12.70 -6.03
N PHE A 224 0.00 13.17 -4.81
CA PHE A 224 -1.24 12.84 -4.12
C PHE A 224 -2.37 13.85 -4.38
N SER A 225 -2.10 14.96 -5.05
CA SER A 225 -3.14 15.95 -5.39
C SER A 225 -4.01 15.53 -6.57
N ASP A 226 -3.51 14.67 -7.47
CA ASP A 226 -4.26 14.16 -8.61
C ASP A 226 -4.73 12.72 -8.35
N GLY A 227 -5.81 12.58 -7.60
CA GLY A 227 -6.47 11.29 -7.29
C GLY A 227 -7.13 10.59 -8.48
N SER A 228 -6.65 10.81 -9.70
CA SER A 228 -7.21 10.25 -10.93
C SER A 228 -6.31 9.23 -11.64
N GLN A 229 -5.13 8.92 -11.11
CA GLN A 229 -4.23 7.95 -11.75
C GLN A 229 -3.58 7.03 -10.69
N LEU A 230 -4.35 6.05 -10.20
CA LEU A 230 -3.85 4.74 -9.70
C LEU A 230 -5.05 3.80 -9.50
#